data_f378803c593eb77e1d07ff584f7981fc
#
_entry.id   f378803c593eb77e1d07ff584f7981fc
#
_cell.length_a   1.000
_cell.length_b   1.000
_cell.length_c   1.000
_cell.angle_alpha   90.00
_cell.angle_beta   90.00
_cell.angle_gamma   90.00
#
_symmetry.space_group_name_H-M   'P 1'
#
loop_
_entity.id
_entity.type
_entity.pdbx_description
1 polymer ?
#
loop_
_entity_poly.entity_id
_entity_poly.type
_entity_poly.pdbx_seq_one_letter_code
_entity_poly.pdbx_strand_id
1 'polypeptide(L)'
;STLKKNNYEIIIVDDSSNDGSKEVLLNLVKKIKKLKVIIRKNKIKDLSKSCRDGFEKSKFDNILVMDGDLQHNPKYIPKMIKQMKKFDCDCVVGSRDLTNSRVHSLSLFRQFASYILIKFFNIIFGKKTIDPMSGFFLFKKKIYSKNKNILFLKGFKILADLIYANKNIFVKDVLIKFDY
;
A
#
# COMPACT_ATOMS: atom_id res chain seq x y z
N SER A 1 4.71 -0.71 -22.22
CA SER A 1 4.51 -0.57 -20.78
C SER A 1 5.20 -1.71 -20.04
N THR A 2 5.89 -1.40 -18.95
CA THR A 2 6.67 -2.38 -18.16
C THR A 2 5.83 -3.53 -17.64
N LEU A 3 4.54 -3.32 -17.40
CA LEU A 3 3.62 -4.36 -16.93
C LEU A 3 3.27 -5.39 -18.03
N LYS A 4 3.35 -5.04 -19.31
CA LYS A 4 3.09 -6.00 -20.39
C LYS A 4 4.11 -7.14 -20.46
N LYS A 5 5.35 -6.91 -19.98
CA LYS A 5 6.43 -7.91 -19.93
C LYS A 5 6.41 -8.77 -18.65
N ASN A 6 5.64 -8.41 -17.65
CA ASN A 6 5.55 -9.13 -16.38
C ASN A 6 4.21 -9.88 -16.29
N ASN A 7 4.25 -11.03 -15.66
CA ASN A 7 3.04 -11.74 -15.28
C ASN A 7 2.44 -11.01 -14.07
N TYR A 8 1.16 -10.62 -14.13
CA TYR A 8 0.49 -9.89 -13.05
C TYR A 8 -1.00 -10.22 -12.98
N GLU A 9 -1.56 -9.97 -11.85
CA GLU A 9 -3.01 -9.89 -11.60
C GLU A 9 -3.34 -8.57 -10.91
N ILE A 10 -4.59 -8.17 -10.99
CA ILE A 10 -5.14 -7.03 -10.26
C ILE A 10 -6.20 -7.60 -9.32
N ILE A 11 -6.11 -7.26 -8.03
CA ILE A 11 -7.10 -7.63 -7.03
C ILE A 11 -7.67 -6.35 -6.45
N ILE A 12 -8.95 -6.10 -6.67
CA ILE A 12 -9.66 -4.99 -6.06
C ILE A 12 -10.48 -5.55 -4.91
N VAL A 13 -10.30 -4.96 -3.74
CA VAL A 13 -11.07 -5.31 -2.54
C VAL A 13 -11.99 -4.14 -2.22
N ASP A 14 -13.27 -4.35 -2.39
CA ASP A 14 -14.31 -3.39 -2.03
C ASP A 14 -14.79 -3.66 -0.60
N ASP A 15 -14.70 -2.65 0.25
CA ASP A 15 -15.07 -2.75 1.67
C ASP A 15 -16.50 -2.28 1.92
N SER A 16 -17.45 -2.94 1.26
CA SER A 16 -18.89 -2.67 1.38
C SER A 16 -19.27 -1.23 0.96
N SER A 17 -18.80 -0.82 -0.23
CA SER A 17 -19.20 0.47 -0.82
C SER A 17 -20.69 0.48 -1.15
N ASN A 18 -21.33 1.63 -0.99
CA ASN A 18 -22.75 1.87 -1.24
C ASN A 18 -23.02 2.94 -2.32
N ASP A 19 -22.00 3.24 -3.13
CA ASP A 19 -21.96 4.30 -4.14
C ASP A 19 -22.07 3.77 -5.59
N GLY A 20 -22.47 2.50 -5.77
CA GLY A 20 -22.53 1.85 -7.08
C GLY A 20 -21.21 1.21 -7.53
N SER A 21 -20.12 1.34 -6.78
CA SER A 21 -18.81 0.74 -7.12
C SER A 21 -18.90 -0.78 -7.36
N LYS A 22 -19.73 -1.48 -6.59
CA LYS A 22 -19.88 -2.93 -6.68
C LYS A 22 -20.34 -3.38 -8.08
N GLU A 23 -21.37 -2.74 -8.63
CA GLU A 23 -21.91 -3.07 -9.96
C GLU A 23 -20.87 -2.82 -11.04
N VAL A 24 -20.16 -1.70 -10.95
CA VAL A 24 -19.06 -1.33 -11.86
C VAL A 24 -17.96 -2.40 -11.82
N LEU A 25 -17.52 -2.80 -10.63
CA LEU A 25 -16.47 -3.79 -10.44
C LEU A 25 -16.86 -5.16 -10.97
N LEU A 26 -18.09 -5.62 -10.73
CA LEU A 26 -18.61 -6.89 -11.25
C LEU A 26 -18.69 -6.91 -12.78
N ASN A 27 -18.98 -5.76 -13.40
CA ASN A 27 -18.97 -5.64 -14.87
C ASN A 27 -17.54 -5.62 -15.43
N LEU A 28 -16.57 -5.00 -14.73
CA LEU A 28 -15.18 -4.99 -15.14
C LEU A 28 -14.52 -6.37 -15.09
N VAL A 29 -14.84 -7.19 -14.10
CA VAL A 29 -14.34 -8.59 -14.01
C VAL A 29 -14.68 -9.39 -15.25
N LYS A 30 -15.88 -9.21 -15.83
CA LYS A 30 -16.30 -9.90 -17.06
C LYS A 30 -15.45 -9.53 -18.27
N LYS A 31 -14.89 -8.30 -18.28
CA LYS A 31 -14.14 -7.73 -19.41
C LYS A 31 -12.61 -7.91 -19.26
N ILE A 32 -12.09 -7.97 -18.04
CA ILE A 32 -10.66 -7.94 -17.77
C ILE A 32 -10.23 -9.27 -17.13
N LYS A 33 -9.65 -10.17 -17.91
CA LYS A 33 -9.23 -11.53 -17.47
C LYS A 33 -8.26 -11.55 -16.28
N LYS A 34 -7.46 -10.48 -16.10
CA LYS A 34 -6.48 -10.39 -15.02
C LYS A 34 -7.01 -9.70 -13.76
N LEU A 35 -8.26 -9.28 -13.77
CA LEU A 35 -8.92 -8.62 -12.65
C LEU A 35 -9.69 -9.65 -11.81
N LYS A 36 -9.50 -9.54 -10.51
CA LYS A 36 -10.30 -10.21 -9.48
C LYS A 36 -10.92 -9.16 -8.58
N VAL A 37 -12.13 -9.40 -8.12
CA VAL A 37 -12.82 -8.51 -7.19
C VAL A 37 -13.23 -9.31 -5.97
N ILE A 38 -13.00 -8.75 -4.80
CA ILE A 38 -13.45 -9.26 -3.51
C ILE A 38 -14.41 -8.23 -2.94
N ILE A 39 -15.67 -8.58 -2.78
CA ILE A 39 -16.66 -7.74 -2.11
C ILE A 39 -16.76 -8.22 -0.67
N ARG A 40 -16.32 -7.40 0.27
CA ARG A 40 -16.47 -7.70 1.70
C ARG A 40 -17.90 -7.38 2.13
N LYS A 41 -18.47 -8.26 2.95
CA LYS A 41 -19.86 -8.11 3.47
C LYS A 41 -19.82 -7.71 4.95
N ASN A 42 -19.04 -6.71 5.31
CA ASN A 42 -18.88 -6.28 6.69
C ASN A 42 -19.59 -4.95 6.95
N LYS A 43 -20.17 -4.81 8.13
CA LYS A 43 -20.77 -3.55 8.57
C LYS A 43 -19.72 -2.49 8.94
N ILE A 44 -18.53 -2.93 9.39
CA ILE A 44 -17.43 -2.02 9.80
C ILE A 44 -16.35 -2.07 8.74
N LYS A 45 -16.12 -0.92 8.10
CA LYS A 45 -15.05 -0.73 7.11
C LYS A 45 -13.68 -0.78 7.80
N ASP A 46 -12.73 -1.50 7.19
CA ASP A 46 -11.38 -1.65 7.74
C ASP A 46 -10.37 -1.91 6.60
N LEU A 47 -9.55 -0.90 6.30
CA LEU A 47 -8.58 -0.97 5.22
C LEU A 47 -7.55 -2.09 5.42
N SER A 48 -7.05 -2.27 6.66
CA SER A 48 -6.06 -3.32 6.94
C SER A 48 -6.62 -4.72 6.69
N LYS A 49 -7.89 -4.95 7.03
CA LYS A 49 -8.56 -6.23 6.71
C LYS A 49 -8.79 -6.40 5.22
N SER A 50 -9.15 -5.33 4.51
CA SER A 50 -9.28 -5.35 3.06
C SER A 50 -7.96 -5.70 2.38
N CYS A 51 -6.86 -5.09 2.82
CA CYS A 51 -5.52 -5.44 2.35
C CYS A 51 -5.17 -6.91 2.63
N ARG A 52 -5.45 -7.40 3.85
CA ARG A 52 -5.24 -8.81 4.22
C ARG A 52 -5.97 -9.74 3.26
N ASP A 53 -7.25 -9.49 3.01
CA ASP A 53 -8.06 -10.34 2.13
C ASP A 53 -7.47 -10.36 0.70
N GLY A 54 -6.93 -9.23 0.23
CA GLY A 54 -6.17 -9.14 -1.01
C GLY A 54 -4.85 -9.93 -0.99
N PHE A 55 -4.08 -9.86 0.09
CA PHE A 55 -2.81 -10.58 0.24
C PHE A 55 -3.02 -12.10 0.23
N GLU A 56 -4.01 -12.57 0.94
CA GLU A 56 -4.35 -14.01 0.99
C GLU A 56 -4.76 -14.55 -0.39
N LYS A 57 -5.48 -13.77 -1.18
CA LYS A 57 -5.94 -14.16 -2.52
C LYS A 57 -4.90 -13.96 -3.62
N SER A 58 -3.79 -13.26 -3.35
CA SER A 58 -2.75 -13.04 -4.35
C SER A 58 -2.02 -14.34 -4.68
N LYS A 59 -1.67 -14.51 -5.97
CA LYS A 59 -0.93 -15.69 -6.47
C LYS A 59 0.58 -15.45 -6.54
N PHE A 60 1.02 -14.20 -6.60
CA PHE A 60 2.39 -13.82 -6.85
C PHE A 60 3.14 -13.45 -5.58
N ASP A 61 4.47 -13.62 -5.63
CA ASP A 61 5.37 -13.37 -4.50
C ASP A 61 5.60 -11.89 -4.21
N ASN A 62 5.33 -11.02 -5.17
CA ASN A 62 5.44 -9.57 -4.99
C ASN A 62 4.04 -8.96 -5.04
N ILE A 63 3.70 -8.20 -4.02
CA ILE A 63 2.40 -7.53 -3.86
C ILE A 63 2.62 -6.03 -3.86
N LEU A 64 1.92 -5.35 -4.78
CA LEU A 64 1.80 -3.89 -4.78
C LEU A 64 0.46 -3.52 -4.16
N VAL A 65 0.50 -2.65 -3.17
CA VAL A 65 -0.68 -1.99 -2.59
C VAL A 65 -0.77 -0.58 -3.16
N MET A 66 -1.97 -0.16 -3.49
CA MET A 66 -2.26 1.18 -4.00
C MET A 66 -3.71 1.52 -3.69
N ASP A 67 -3.96 2.72 -3.17
CA ASP A 67 -5.31 3.21 -2.97
C ASP A 67 -6.02 3.47 -4.31
N GLY A 68 -7.35 3.30 -4.33
CA GLY A 68 -8.16 3.41 -5.54
C GLY A 68 -8.67 4.83 -5.84
N ASP A 69 -8.19 5.84 -5.13
CA ASP A 69 -8.64 7.24 -5.19
C ASP A 69 -7.93 8.10 -6.25
N LEU A 70 -7.07 7.46 -7.07
CA LEU A 70 -6.25 8.08 -8.13
C LEU A 70 -5.16 9.04 -7.65
N GLN A 71 -4.96 9.22 -6.34
CA GLN A 71 -3.86 10.06 -5.81
C GLN A 71 -2.49 9.45 -6.07
N HIS A 72 -2.42 8.12 -6.19
CA HIS A 72 -1.19 7.40 -6.49
C HIS A 72 -1.03 7.15 -7.98
N ASN A 73 -0.09 7.84 -8.62
CA ASN A 73 0.12 7.69 -10.06
C ASN A 73 0.81 6.37 -10.41
N PRO A 74 0.19 5.50 -11.23
CA PRO A 74 0.76 4.21 -11.62
C PRO A 74 2.10 4.31 -12.37
N LYS A 75 2.48 5.48 -12.89
CA LYS A 75 3.79 5.69 -13.57
C LYS A 75 4.99 5.36 -12.70
N TYR A 76 4.84 5.37 -11.36
CA TYR A 76 5.92 5.03 -10.42
C TYR A 76 6.12 3.52 -10.25
N ILE A 77 5.15 2.67 -10.60
CA ILE A 77 5.24 1.21 -10.45
C ILE A 77 6.50 0.62 -11.09
N PRO A 78 6.87 0.96 -12.35
CA PRO A 78 8.11 0.46 -12.97
C PRO A 78 9.37 0.80 -12.19
N LYS A 79 9.42 2.01 -11.61
CA LYS A 79 10.55 2.46 -10.77
C LYS A 79 10.63 1.66 -9.47
N MET A 80 9.49 1.39 -8.82
CA MET A 80 9.42 0.57 -7.60
C MET A 80 9.89 -0.86 -7.87
N ILE A 81 9.42 -1.49 -8.96
CA ILE A 81 9.85 -2.84 -9.37
C ILE A 81 11.36 -2.87 -9.66
N LYS A 82 11.89 -1.85 -10.36
CA LYS A 82 13.33 -1.73 -10.64
C LYS A 82 14.14 -1.62 -9.36
N GLN A 83 13.69 -0.82 -8.39
CA GLN A 83 14.35 -0.68 -7.09
C GLN A 83 14.35 -2.00 -6.31
N MET A 84 13.21 -2.69 -6.23
CA MET A 84 13.12 -3.98 -5.56
C MET A 84 14.10 -5.00 -6.13
N LYS A 85 14.17 -5.12 -7.47
CA LYS A 85 15.09 -6.04 -8.15
C LYS A 85 16.55 -5.64 -7.96
N LYS A 86 16.88 -4.33 -8.09
CA LYS A 86 18.25 -3.83 -8.00
C LYS A 86 18.88 -4.06 -6.63
N PHE A 87 18.13 -3.88 -5.57
CA PHE A 87 18.65 -3.97 -4.20
C PHE A 87 18.24 -5.24 -3.47
N ASP A 88 17.46 -6.11 -4.11
CA ASP A 88 16.85 -7.29 -3.50
C ASP A 88 16.13 -6.98 -2.18
N CYS A 89 15.60 -5.75 -2.06
CA CYS A 89 14.94 -5.30 -0.83
C CYS A 89 13.61 -6.04 -0.62
N ASP A 90 13.15 -6.03 0.62
CA ASP A 90 11.92 -6.71 1.01
C ASP A 90 10.68 -5.85 0.76
N CYS A 91 10.85 -4.52 0.81
CA CYS A 91 9.77 -3.58 0.58
C CYS A 91 10.29 -2.32 -0.12
N VAL A 92 9.48 -1.76 -1.02
CA VAL A 92 9.69 -0.45 -1.64
C VAL A 92 8.48 0.41 -1.37
N VAL A 93 8.69 1.57 -0.76
CA VAL A 93 7.63 2.52 -0.39
C VAL A 93 7.60 3.68 -1.37
N GLY A 94 6.44 3.99 -1.90
CA GLY A 94 6.18 5.26 -2.57
C GLY A 94 6.01 6.35 -1.53
N SER A 95 7.10 7.07 -1.23
CA SER A 95 7.14 8.06 -0.15
C SER A 95 6.87 9.45 -0.67
N ARG A 96 6.05 10.19 0.05
CA ARG A 96 5.78 11.60 -0.26
C ARG A 96 7.04 12.44 -0.05
N ASP A 97 7.31 13.34 -0.98
CA ASP A 97 8.33 14.37 -0.78
C ASP A 97 7.78 15.44 0.17
N LEU A 98 8.01 15.23 1.47
CA LEU A 98 7.56 16.14 2.52
C LEU A 98 8.34 17.45 2.55
N THR A 99 9.46 17.54 1.83
CA THR A 99 10.30 18.75 1.79
C THR A 99 9.80 19.77 0.76
N ASN A 100 9.13 19.31 -0.31
CA ASN A 100 8.65 20.13 -1.40
C ASN A 100 7.11 20.32 -1.42
N SER A 101 6.40 19.63 -0.55
CA SER A 101 4.96 19.81 -0.48
C SER A 101 4.62 21.11 0.24
N ARG A 102 4.41 22.18 -0.53
CA ARG A 102 3.54 23.29 -0.11
C ARG A 102 2.13 22.72 0.10
N VAL A 103 1.95 22.02 1.23
CA VAL A 103 0.64 21.49 1.62
C VAL A 103 -0.17 22.65 2.16
N HIS A 104 -0.66 23.50 1.25
CA HIS A 104 -1.54 24.62 1.60
C HIS A 104 -2.95 24.19 2.05
N SER A 105 -3.26 22.87 2.09
CA SER A 105 -4.63 22.41 2.36
C SER A 105 -4.82 21.67 3.70
N LEU A 106 -3.75 21.33 4.42
CA LEU A 106 -3.87 20.69 5.73
C LEU A 106 -3.61 21.70 6.85
N SER A 107 -4.45 21.73 7.89
CA SER A 107 -4.21 22.57 9.06
C SER A 107 -2.83 22.28 9.67
N LEU A 108 -2.12 23.31 10.14
CA LEU A 108 -0.80 23.22 10.78
C LEU A 108 -0.78 22.17 11.89
N PHE A 109 -1.89 22.00 12.61
CA PHE A 109 -2.06 20.99 13.64
C PHE A 109 -1.98 19.55 13.11
N ARG A 110 -2.59 19.27 11.96
CA ARG A 110 -2.51 17.94 11.31
C ARG A 110 -1.11 17.63 10.79
N GLN A 111 -0.41 18.62 10.27
CA GLN A 111 0.99 18.47 9.82
C GLN A 111 1.91 18.17 11.01
N PHE A 112 1.74 18.90 12.12
CA PHE A 112 2.52 18.72 13.35
C PHE A 112 2.24 17.35 13.99
N ALA A 113 0.97 16.92 14.09
CA ALA A 113 0.61 15.62 14.60
C ALA A 113 1.19 14.47 13.75
N SER A 114 1.15 14.61 12.41
CA SER A 114 1.76 13.64 11.50
C SER A 114 3.29 13.58 11.65
N TYR A 115 3.95 14.72 11.80
CA TYR A 115 5.40 14.80 12.03
C TYR A 115 5.81 14.14 13.35
N ILE A 116 5.10 14.42 14.44
CA ILE A 116 5.35 13.78 15.76
C ILE A 116 5.17 12.27 15.66
N LEU A 117 4.11 11.81 15.00
CA LEU A 117 3.82 10.40 14.82
C LEU A 117 4.93 9.69 14.03
N ILE A 118 5.38 10.27 12.93
CA ILE A 118 6.51 9.75 12.13
C ILE A 118 7.79 9.70 12.96
N LYS A 119 8.09 10.77 13.72
CA LYS A 119 9.28 10.83 14.58
C LYS A 119 9.22 9.76 15.67
N PHE A 120 8.08 9.59 16.30
CA PHE A 120 7.85 8.55 17.32
C PHE A 120 8.02 7.14 16.74
N PHE A 121 7.46 6.85 15.57
CA PHE A 121 7.67 5.58 14.86
C PHE A 121 9.15 5.36 14.54
N ASN A 122 9.87 6.38 14.07
CA ASN A 122 11.28 6.26 13.75
C ASN A 122 12.16 5.99 14.98
N ILE A 123 11.78 6.50 16.15
CA ILE A 123 12.49 6.24 17.42
C ILE A 123 12.27 4.80 17.87
N ILE A 124 11.03 4.31 17.84
CA ILE A 124 10.70 2.96 18.35
C ILE A 124 11.16 1.85 17.41
N PHE A 125 11.05 2.04 16.09
CA PHE A 125 11.27 0.97 15.11
C PHE A 125 12.52 1.16 14.25
N GLY A 126 13.31 2.21 14.52
CA GLY A 126 14.38 2.67 13.64
C GLY A 126 13.83 3.28 12.35
N LYS A 127 14.61 4.17 11.73
CA LYS A 127 14.23 4.82 10.46
C LYS A 127 14.28 3.82 9.30
N LYS A 128 13.21 3.10 9.06
CA LYS A 128 13.10 2.11 7.97
C LYS A 128 12.64 2.74 6.65
N THR A 129 11.79 3.74 6.71
CA THR A 129 11.21 4.45 5.56
C THR A 129 10.95 5.91 5.92
N ILE A 130 10.85 6.76 4.90
CA ILE A 130 10.47 8.17 5.04
C ILE A 130 8.98 8.31 5.37
N ASP A 131 8.13 7.44 4.80
CA ASP A 131 6.67 7.50 4.95
C ASP A 131 6.07 6.15 5.36
N PRO A 132 6.12 5.79 6.67
CA PRO A 132 5.59 4.52 7.17
C PRO A 132 4.06 4.41 7.05
N MET A 133 3.38 5.50 6.70
CA MET A 133 1.92 5.57 6.57
C MET A 133 1.46 5.58 5.12
N SER A 134 2.37 5.38 4.16
CA SER A 134 2.03 5.37 2.73
C SER A 134 1.07 4.22 2.40
N GLY A 135 0.00 4.53 1.63
CA GLY A 135 -0.88 3.55 0.99
C GLY A 135 -0.33 3.00 -0.33
N PHE A 136 0.89 3.39 -0.73
CA PHE A 136 1.51 2.99 -1.98
C PHE A 136 2.86 2.30 -1.74
N PHE A 137 2.87 0.97 -1.72
CA PHE A 137 4.08 0.20 -1.46
C PHE A 137 4.07 -1.15 -2.17
N LEU A 138 5.26 -1.65 -2.49
CA LEU A 138 5.52 -2.96 -3.10
C LEU A 138 6.32 -3.79 -2.11
N PHE A 139 5.90 -5.02 -1.82
CA PHE A 139 6.58 -5.88 -0.86
C PHE A 139 6.60 -7.35 -1.26
N LYS A 140 7.54 -8.13 -0.74
CA LYS A 140 7.61 -9.58 -0.91
C LYS A 140 6.56 -10.25 0.00
N LYS A 141 5.67 -11.05 -0.55
CA LYS A 141 4.58 -11.73 0.19
C LYS A 141 5.07 -12.51 1.41
N LYS A 142 6.30 -13.04 1.35
CA LYS A 142 6.93 -13.76 2.47
C LYS A 142 6.93 -12.96 3.79
N ILE A 143 7.03 -11.60 3.73
CA ILE A 143 7.02 -10.73 4.91
C ILE A 143 5.68 -10.81 5.64
N TYR A 144 4.59 -10.79 4.89
CA TYR A 144 3.25 -10.98 5.41
C TYR A 144 3.07 -12.42 5.95
N SER A 145 3.42 -13.42 5.11
CA SER A 145 3.15 -14.83 5.42
C SER A 145 3.86 -15.32 6.68
N LYS A 146 5.09 -14.85 6.94
CA LYS A 146 5.86 -15.23 8.14
C LYS A 146 5.27 -14.66 9.43
N ASN A 147 4.62 -13.52 9.38
CA ASN A 147 4.25 -12.73 10.55
C ASN A 147 2.76 -12.45 10.66
N LYS A 148 1.91 -13.09 9.84
CA LYS A 148 0.48 -12.82 9.78
C LYS A 148 -0.24 -12.93 11.12
N ASN A 149 0.25 -13.77 12.03
CA ASN A 149 -0.36 -13.99 13.34
C ASN A 149 -0.06 -12.88 14.35
N ILE A 150 0.96 -12.06 14.12
CA ILE A 150 1.35 -10.95 15.00
C ILE A 150 0.98 -9.58 14.41
N LEU A 151 0.48 -9.53 13.17
CA LEU A 151 -0.02 -8.31 12.57
C LEU A 151 -1.30 -7.86 13.29
N PHE A 152 -1.35 -6.58 13.62
CA PHE A 152 -2.50 -6.00 14.33
C PHE A 152 -3.75 -5.93 13.43
N LEU A 153 -3.56 -5.67 12.13
CA LEU A 153 -4.57 -5.69 11.07
C LEU A 153 -5.84 -4.89 11.41
N LYS A 154 -5.67 -3.69 11.99
CA LYS A 154 -6.78 -2.77 12.29
C LYS A 154 -6.49 -1.37 11.77
N GLY A 155 -7.50 -0.75 11.16
CA GLY A 155 -7.46 0.65 10.70
C GLY A 155 -6.68 0.84 9.40
N PHE A 156 -5.86 1.91 9.32
CA PHE A 156 -5.26 2.39 8.06
C PHE A 156 -3.73 2.24 7.99
N LYS A 157 -3.11 1.48 8.89
CA LYS A 157 -1.65 1.48 9.11
C LYS A 157 -0.97 0.19 8.66
N ILE A 158 -1.44 -0.41 7.57
CA ILE A 158 -0.98 -1.73 7.14
C ILE A 158 0.53 -1.78 6.84
N LEU A 159 1.11 -0.73 6.24
CA LEU A 159 2.54 -0.67 5.98
C LEU A 159 3.35 -0.62 7.29
N ALA A 160 2.95 0.25 8.23
CA ALA A 160 3.60 0.33 9.53
C ALA A 160 3.53 -0.99 10.29
N ASP A 161 2.38 -1.67 10.23
CA ASP A 161 2.16 -2.98 10.84
C ASP A 161 3.10 -4.05 10.24
N LEU A 162 3.24 -4.09 8.90
CA LEU A 162 4.19 -4.97 8.22
C LEU A 162 5.65 -4.68 8.61
N ILE A 163 6.03 -3.39 8.72
CA ILE A 163 7.37 -2.99 9.13
C ILE A 163 7.66 -3.39 10.58
N TYR A 164 6.69 -3.17 11.47
CA TYR A 164 6.81 -3.52 12.89
C TYR A 164 6.97 -5.03 13.10
N ALA A 165 6.16 -5.81 12.42
CA ALA A 165 6.22 -7.27 12.51
C ALA A 165 7.54 -7.86 11.99
N ASN A 166 8.32 -7.10 11.21
CA ASN A 166 9.55 -7.56 10.55
C ASN A 166 10.74 -6.69 10.93
N LYS A 167 11.32 -6.92 12.12
CA LYS A 167 12.43 -6.11 12.67
C LYS A 167 13.61 -5.90 11.69
N ASN A 168 13.96 -6.91 10.92
CA ASN A 168 15.09 -6.89 9.98
C ASN A 168 14.66 -6.62 8.52
N ILE A 169 13.51 -6.02 8.31
CA ILE A 169 13.01 -5.68 6.96
C ILE A 169 13.95 -4.67 6.28
N PHE A 170 14.32 -4.96 5.05
CA PHE A 170 15.08 -4.05 4.21
C PHE A 170 14.14 -3.25 3.30
N VAL A 171 14.04 -1.96 3.57
CA VAL A 171 13.12 -1.04 2.88
C VAL A 171 13.89 -0.04 2.04
N LYS A 172 13.35 0.28 0.87
CA LYS A 172 13.78 1.40 0.01
C LYS A 172 12.62 2.34 -0.26
N ASP A 173 12.91 3.62 -0.37
CA ASP A 173 11.93 4.64 -0.72
C ASP A 173 12.05 5.04 -2.20
N VAL A 174 10.92 5.33 -2.82
CA VAL A 174 10.81 5.99 -4.12
C VAL A 174 10.00 7.25 -3.89
N LEU A 175 10.63 8.42 -4.03
CA LEU A 175 9.91 9.68 -3.94
C LEU A 175 8.88 9.78 -5.07
N ILE A 176 7.64 10.07 -4.67
CA ILE A 176 6.48 10.25 -5.53
C ILE A 176 5.87 11.63 -5.34
N LYS A 177 5.23 12.13 -6.40
CA LYS A 177 4.34 13.28 -6.33
C LYS A 177 2.91 12.76 -6.38
N PHE A 178 2.05 13.32 -5.54
CA PHE A 178 0.61 13.09 -5.62
C PHE A 178 0.04 13.86 -6.81
N ASP A 179 -0.87 13.22 -7.52
CA ASP A 179 -1.72 13.90 -8.49
C ASP A 179 -2.98 14.35 -7.70
N TYR A 180 -3.19 15.67 -7.54
CA TYR A 180 -4.36 16.28 -6.89
C TYR A 180 -5.37 16.71 -7.94
#